data_e72771d0aa3d6ef05a17d9eba5bbb557
#
_entry.id   e72771d0aa3d6ef05a17d9eba5bbb557
#
_cell.length_a   1.000
_cell.length_b   1.000
_cell.length_c   1.000
_cell.angle_alpha   90.00
_cell.angle_beta   90.00
_cell.angle_gamma   90.00
#
_symmetry.space_group_name_H-M   'P 1'
#
loop_
_entity.id
_entity.type
_entity.pdbx_description
1 polymer ?
#
loop_
_entity_poly.entity_id
_entity_poly.type
_entity_poly.pdbx_seq_one_letter_code
_entity_poly.pdbx_strand_id
1 'polypeptide(L)'
;MTIIPLRRIVVGAAGLSLVAAWAPALAADPIATVKYACADGKTIDAEYYSDKVDIVLSDGRSMSLPQTMSGSGTRYANADESFVFWSKGDTAFATEGDPNKPTYADCVGNEE
;
A
#
# COMPACT_ATOMS: atom_id res chain seq x y z
N MET A 1 -54.38 -17.55 27.56
CA MET A 1 -53.84 -17.42 27.36
C MET A 1 -52.95 -17.13 27.08
N THR A 2 -52.77 -17.12 26.91
CA THR A 2 -51.96 -16.93 26.67
C THR A 2 -50.97 -16.73 26.26
N ILE A 3 -50.72 -16.74 26.15
CA ILE A 3 -49.78 -16.59 25.77
C ILE A 3 -48.83 -16.31 25.34
N ILE A 4 -48.66 -16.24 25.29
CA ILE A 4 -47.73 -15.99 24.79
C ILE A 4 -46.77 -15.63 24.62
N PRO A 5 -46.56 -15.61 24.65
CA PRO A 5 -45.54 -15.32 24.35
C PRO A 5 -44.57 -15.12 24.08
N LEU A 6 -44.42 -15.26 24.00
CA LEU A 6 -43.44 -15.01 23.66
C LEU A 6 -42.56 -14.68 23.13
N ARG A 7 -42.66 -14.63 23.18
CA ARG A 7 -41.85 -14.41 22.66
C ARG A 7 -40.92 -14.11 22.32
N ARG A 8 -40.91 -14.08 22.39
CA ARG A 8 -40.00 -13.85 22.06
C ARG A 8 -39.13 -13.67 21.77
N ILE A 9 -39.07 -13.77 21.74
CA ILE A 9 -38.15 -13.59 21.40
C ILE A 9 -37.27 -13.39 21.08
N VAL A 10 -37.36 -13.50 21.14
CA VAL A 10 -36.37 -13.31 20.79
C VAL A 10 -35.56 -13.05 20.37
N VAL A 11 -35.61 -13.23 20.37
CA VAL A 11 -34.73 -12.98 19.94
C VAL A 11 -34.05 -12.48 19.59
N GLY A 12 -34.03 -12.47 19.50
CA GLY A 12 -33.30 -12.02 19.07
C GLY A 12 -32.55 -11.67 19.07
N ALA A 13 -32.37 -11.65 19.10
CA ALA A 13 -31.59 -11.31 19.06
C ALA A 13 -30.67 -11.34 18.89
N ALA A 14 -30.62 -11.67 18.98
CA ALA A 14 -29.70 -11.78 18.89
C ALA A 14 -28.87 -11.46 18.22
N GLY A 15 -28.69 -11.77 18.00
CA GLY A 15 -27.73 -11.73 17.46
C GLY A 15 -27.24 -10.90 16.78
N LEU A 16 -27.32 -10.45 16.55
CA LEU A 16 -26.85 -9.67 15.87
C LEU A 16 -25.76 -9.12 16.08
N SER A 17 -25.57 -9.12 16.82
CA SER A 17 -24.50 -8.51 17.15
C SER A 17 -23.40 -8.95 16.62
N LEU A 18 -23.38 -10.02 16.27
CA LEU A 18 -22.28 -10.51 15.81
C LEU A 18 -21.72 -9.86 14.82
N VAL A 19 -22.35 -9.34 14.15
CA VAL A 19 -21.83 -8.75 13.10
C VAL A 19 -20.82 -7.89 13.38
N ALA A 20 -20.88 -7.30 14.40
CA ALA A 20 -19.91 -6.37 14.66
C ALA A 20 -18.62 -6.93 14.70
N ALA A 21 -18.54 -8.09 14.88
CA ALA A 21 -17.28 -8.62 15.02
C ALA A 21 -16.48 -8.51 13.87
N TRP A 22 -16.93 -8.13 12.84
CA TRP A 22 -16.18 -7.98 11.78
C TRP A 22 -15.50 -6.81 11.68
N ALA A 23 -15.36 -6.02 12.59
CA ALA A 23 -14.64 -4.87 12.53
C ALA A 23 -13.64 -5.04 11.59
N PRO A 24 -13.47 -4.26 10.73
CA PRO A 24 -12.52 -4.37 9.77
C PRO A 24 -11.23 -4.28 10.33
N ALA A 25 -10.41 -4.93 9.78
CA ALA A 25 -9.08 -4.78 10.08
C ALA A 25 -8.71 -3.44 9.78
N LEU A 26 -7.93 -2.90 10.61
CA LEU A 26 -7.53 -1.63 10.41
C LEU A 26 -6.39 -1.59 9.53
N ALA A 27 -6.54 -1.24 8.35
CA ALA A 27 -5.42 -0.95 7.48
C ALA A 27 -4.81 0.33 7.98
N ALA A 28 -3.52 0.37 8.05
CA ALA A 28 -2.83 1.59 8.39
C ALA A 28 -3.01 2.60 7.27
N ASP A 29 -3.11 3.85 7.61
CA ASP A 29 -3.13 4.90 6.60
C ASP A 29 -1.71 5.17 6.12
N PRO A 30 -1.51 5.51 4.87
CA PRO A 30 -0.18 5.87 4.40
C PRO A 30 0.31 7.14 5.06
N ILE A 31 1.60 7.21 5.30
CA ILE A 31 2.24 8.39 5.84
C ILE A 31 2.28 9.49 4.78
N ALA A 32 2.44 9.11 3.55
CA ALA A 32 2.49 10.04 2.42
C ALA A 32 2.05 9.33 1.16
N THR A 33 1.44 10.05 0.25
CA THR A 33 1.07 9.56 -1.06
C THR A 33 1.71 10.47 -2.10
N VAL A 34 2.47 9.90 -2.99
CA VAL A 34 3.23 10.66 -3.97
C VAL A 34 2.99 10.10 -5.37
N LYS A 35 2.75 10.99 -6.31
CA LYS A 35 2.67 10.60 -7.70
C LYS A 35 3.93 11.03 -8.39
N TYR A 36 4.64 10.08 -8.96
CA TYR A 36 5.90 10.36 -9.65
C TYR A 36 5.68 10.34 -11.16
N ALA A 37 6.21 11.35 -11.82
CA ALA A 37 6.28 11.39 -13.28
C ALA A 37 7.72 11.07 -13.66
N CYS A 38 7.90 10.05 -14.46
CA CYS A 38 9.23 9.56 -14.83
C CYS A 38 9.53 9.79 -16.30
N ALA A 39 10.74 9.51 -16.72
CA ALA A 39 11.12 9.59 -18.13
C ALA A 39 10.23 8.66 -18.96
N ASP A 40 10.10 8.99 -20.23
CA ASP A 40 9.37 8.19 -21.22
C ASP A 40 7.87 8.05 -20.93
N GLY A 41 7.30 9.01 -20.22
CA GLY A 41 5.87 9.00 -19.93
C GLY A 41 5.44 7.99 -18.89
N LYS A 42 6.38 7.36 -18.21
CA LYS A 42 6.05 6.39 -17.16
C LYS A 42 5.66 7.10 -15.89
N THR A 43 4.88 6.44 -15.07
CA THR A 43 4.49 6.99 -13.77
C THR A 43 4.56 5.92 -12.69
N ILE A 44 4.71 6.37 -11.47
CA ILE A 44 4.64 5.50 -10.28
C ILE A 44 3.77 6.22 -9.26
N ASP A 45 2.72 5.55 -8.78
CA ASP A 45 1.94 6.06 -7.67
C ASP A 45 2.40 5.33 -6.43
N ALA A 46 2.87 6.04 -5.43
CA ALA A 46 3.46 5.46 -4.24
C ALA A 46 2.70 5.85 -2.99
N GLU A 47 2.41 4.86 -2.14
CA GLU A 47 1.85 5.10 -0.82
C GLU A 47 2.88 4.63 0.18
N TYR A 48 3.43 5.55 0.96
CA TYR A 48 4.50 5.25 1.91
C TYR A 48 3.95 4.93 3.29
N TYR A 49 4.50 3.90 3.89
CA TYR A 49 4.16 3.48 5.25
C TYR A 49 5.45 3.46 6.07
N SER A 50 5.37 3.17 7.34
CA SER A 50 6.56 3.23 8.20
C SER A 50 7.62 2.21 7.84
N ASP A 51 7.23 1.10 7.22
CA ASP A 51 8.15 -0.01 6.96
C ASP A 51 8.09 -0.53 5.51
N LYS A 52 7.30 0.08 4.67
CA LYS A 52 7.13 -0.39 3.30
C LYS A 52 6.58 0.70 2.40
N VAL A 53 6.55 0.44 1.13
CA VAL A 53 5.86 1.27 0.15
C VAL A 53 4.99 0.37 -0.71
N ASP A 54 3.78 0.84 -1.00
CA ASP A 54 2.91 0.20 -1.97
C ASP A 54 2.95 1.05 -3.23
N ILE A 55 3.30 0.46 -4.35
CA ILE A 55 3.40 1.21 -5.60
C ILE A 55 2.53 0.61 -6.68
N VAL A 56 2.06 1.49 -7.56
CA VAL A 56 1.35 1.10 -8.77
C VAL A 56 2.10 1.73 -9.93
N LEU A 57 2.51 0.90 -10.85
CA LEU A 57 3.30 1.33 -12.00
C LEU A 57 2.38 1.60 -13.19
N SER A 58 2.83 2.46 -14.08
CA SER A 58 2.02 2.82 -15.26
C SER A 58 1.76 1.65 -16.19
N ASP A 59 2.50 0.54 -16.07
CA ASP A 59 2.23 -0.65 -16.85
C ASP A 59 1.18 -1.56 -16.21
N GLY A 60 0.60 -1.16 -15.07
CA GLY A 60 -0.46 -1.90 -14.41
C GLY A 60 -0.02 -2.78 -13.27
N ARG A 61 1.27 -2.93 -13.04
CA ARG A 61 1.74 -3.76 -11.93
C ARG A 61 1.57 -3.01 -10.60
N SER A 62 1.21 -3.75 -9.57
CA SER A 62 1.13 -3.22 -8.21
C SER A 62 2.00 -4.09 -7.34
N MET A 63 2.75 -3.49 -6.43
CA MET A 63 3.58 -4.26 -5.52
C MET A 63 3.75 -3.57 -4.20
N SER A 64 3.98 -4.37 -3.17
CA SER A 64 4.25 -3.88 -1.83
C SER A 64 5.69 -4.27 -1.52
N LEU A 65 6.53 -3.29 -1.26
CA LEU A 65 7.96 -3.50 -1.10
C LEU A 65 8.39 -3.11 0.30
N PRO A 66 8.99 -4.01 1.06
CA PRO A 66 9.50 -3.64 2.38
C PRO A 66 10.71 -2.71 2.26
N GLN A 67 10.87 -1.87 3.25
CA GLN A 67 11.99 -0.98 3.32
C GLN A 67 13.25 -1.77 3.60
N THR A 68 14.33 -1.43 2.95
CA THR A 68 15.63 -2.09 3.14
C THR A 68 16.68 -1.06 3.50
N MET A 69 17.86 -1.54 3.85
CA MET A 69 18.93 -0.65 4.24
C MET A 69 19.43 0.16 3.06
N SER A 70 19.74 1.42 3.30
CA SER A 70 20.23 2.33 2.29
C SER A 70 21.25 3.29 2.90
N GLY A 71 22.23 3.66 2.14
CA GLY A 71 23.21 4.66 2.55
C GLY A 71 22.69 6.08 2.40
N SER A 72 21.75 6.32 1.53
CA SER A 72 21.13 7.62 1.35
C SER A 72 19.76 7.41 0.72
N GLY A 73 18.83 8.28 1.01
CA GLY A 73 17.48 8.12 0.55
C GLY A 73 16.80 6.94 1.22
N THR A 74 15.68 6.52 0.69
CA THR A 74 14.93 5.40 1.22
C THR A 74 14.81 4.33 0.14
N ARG A 75 15.18 3.12 0.48
CA ARG A 75 15.24 2.03 -0.47
C ARG A 75 14.24 0.96 -0.08
N TYR A 76 13.49 0.48 -1.05
CA TYR A 76 12.50 -0.58 -0.87
C TYR A 76 12.76 -1.66 -1.91
N ALA A 77 12.65 -2.91 -1.51
CA ALA A 77 12.92 -4.00 -2.44
C ALA A 77 12.14 -5.24 -2.07
N ASN A 78 11.78 -6.03 -3.07
CA ASN A 78 11.21 -7.33 -2.82
C ASN A 78 12.31 -8.31 -2.37
N ALA A 79 11.91 -9.50 -1.94
CA ALA A 79 12.83 -10.41 -1.24
C ALA A 79 14.08 -10.77 -2.03
N ASP A 80 13.96 -10.96 -3.32
CA ASP A 80 15.11 -11.32 -4.16
C ASP A 80 15.74 -10.11 -4.85
N GLU A 81 15.24 -8.91 -4.52
CA GLU A 81 15.72 -7.66 -5.11
C GLU A 81 15.57 -7.59 -6.64
N SER A 82 14.62 -8.34 -7.16
CA SER A 82 14.30 -8.24 -8.58
C SER A 82 13.60 -6.94 -8.93
N PHE A 83 13.05 -6.26 -7.93
CA PHE A 83 12.51 -4.92 -8.10
C PHE A 83 12.97 -4.07 -6.92
N VAL A 84 13.61 -2.94 -7.20
CA VAL A 84 14.08 -2.02 -6.17
C VAL A 84 13.54 -0.64 -6.51
N PHE A 85 12.88 -0.01 -5.53
CA PHE A 85 12.39 1.35 -5.67
C PHE A 85 13.14 2.23 -4.67
N TRP A 86 13.75 3.30 -5.17
CA TRP A 86 14.57 4.15 -4.35
C TRP A 86 14.07 5.57 -4.45
N SER A 87 13.81 6.21 -3.33
CA SER A 87 13.36 7.59 -3.32
C SER A 87 14.26 8.46 -2.47
N LYS A 88 14.44 9.70 -2.87
CA LYS A 88 15.24 10.66 -2.14
C LYS A 88 14.67 12.04 -2.40
N GLY A 89 14.14 12.66 -1.37
CA GLY A 89 13.44 13.93 -1.52
C GLY A 89 12.24 13.73 -2.42
N ASP A 90 12.13 14.56 -3.43
CA ASP A 90 11.03 14.47 -4.39
C ASP A 90 11.40 13.68 -5.65
N THR A 91 12.53 12.99 -5.65
CA THR A 91 12.95 12.20 -6.81
C THR A 91 12.95 10.72 -6.47
N ALA A 92 12.86 9.91 -7.50
CA ALA A 92 12.85 8.46 -7.34
C ALA A 92 13.30 7.77 -8.60
N PHE A 93 13.62 6.48 -8.48
CA PHE A 93 13.85 5.62 -9.64
C PHE A 93 13.61 4.17 -9.23
N ALA A 94 13.45 3.31 -10.19
CA ALA A 94 13.28 1.89 -9.92
C ALA A 94 14.14 1.07 -10.88
N THR A 95 14.68 -0.02 -10.38
CA THR A 95 15.48 -0.95 -11.17
C THR A 95 14.87 -2.35 -11.09
N GLU A 96 15.08 -3.13 -12.13
CA GLU A 96 14.50 -4.47 -12.21
C GLU A 96 15.62 -5.43 -12.60
N GLY A 97 16.45 -5.74 -11.61
CA GLY A 97 17.55 -6.69 -11.81
C GLY A 97 18.90 -6.04 -12.00
N ASP A 98 19.02 -5.05 -12.85
CA ASP A 98 20.30 -4.39 -13.07
C ASP A 98 20.31 -3.03 -12.37
N PRO A 99 21.07 -2.86 -11.31
CA PRO A 99 21.06 -1.61 -10.56
C PRO A 99 21.60 -0.42 -11.36
N ASN A 100 22.28 -0.69 -12.47
CA ASN A 100 22.80 0.40 -13.29
C ASN A 100 21.85 0.80 -14.44
N LYS A 101 20.70 0.14 -14.55
CA LYS A 101 19.77 0.41 -15.62
C LYS A 101 18.36 0.59 -15.09
N PRO A 102 18.04 1.77 -14.58
CA PRO A 102 16.68 1.99 -14.08
C PRO A 102 15.65 1.81 -15.18
N THR A 103 14.58 1.11 -14.88
CA THR A 103 13.46 0.97 -15.82
C THR A 103 12.45 2.08 -15.61
N TYR A 104 12.47 2.73 -14.44
CA TYR A 104 11.71 3.93 -14.17
C TYR A 104 12.76 4.94 -13.70
N ALA A 105 13.08 5.90 -14.54
CA ALA A 105 14.18 6.82 -14.30
C ALA A 105 13.71 8.26 -14.23
N ASP A 106 14.48 9.08 -13.55
CA ASP A 106 14.24 10.52 -13.50
C ASP A 106 12.82 10.86 -13.04
N CYS A 107 12.36 10.12 -12.03
CA CYS A 107 11.02 10.33 -11.50
C CYS A 107 11.00 11.52 -10.56
N VAL A 108 10.04 12.41 -10.75
CA VAL A 108 9.85 13.56 -9.89
C VAL A 108 8.44 13.47 -9.31
N GLY A 109 8.34 13.63 -8.01
CA GLY A 109 7.10 13.40 -7.31
C GLY A 109 6.38 14.66 -6.89
N ASN A 110 5.05 14.52 -6.79
CA ASN A 110 4.21 15.54 -6.19
C ASN A 110 3.42 14.84 -5.12
N GLU A 111 3.55 15.34 -3.90
CA GLU A 111 2.82 14.79 -2.78
C GLU A 111 1.36 15.19 -2.85
N GLU A 112 0.48 14.28 -2.53
CA GLU A 112 -0.95 14.57 -2.55
C GLU A 112 -1.55 14.62 -1.17
#